data_8296f3c858441e04bd341f785da26850
#
_entry.id   8296f3c858441e04bd341f785da26850
#
_cell.length_a   1.000
_cell.length_b   1.000
_cell.length_c   1.000
_cell.angle_alpha   90.00
_cell.angle_beta   90.00
_cell.angle_gamma   90.00
#
_symmetry.space_group_name_H-M   'P 1'
#
loop_
_entity.id
_entity.type
_entity.pdbx_description
1 polymer ?
#
loop_
_entity_poly.entity_id
_entity_poly.type
_entity_poly.pdbx_seq_one_letter_code
_entity_poly.pdbx_strand_id
1 'polypeptide(L)'
;MKVKQLNSWLVTAMLFGTLSTSAVAFEQGEVRLVNGTQTRDIELTDSDIVDNNPGAEVTRSWNVTARYKGQVYCDQAIIPGANSVFFQTTSILPPSEINSGFLKLNEYFDVKVEVVVAGYNQNFYTIPFTDVDNLQTDFFCEQSPQEIQRDFESASKGKVTFKLRKRITNGAVIDDQETFNMFGRMGGGNGRYGNEPMFNVRIKTAIIGVPEKCIFNGGNPIQVDFGDIGSEGLDGSRYMQDLAIDFVCSGGDFDNGSKNIKLTVRADVSDFSADYFKTDKPDLGIKLTSREGIVRPNITYLVQSNQNSGRWQLSAAPFAKPGASISEGEFNASATVIASFD
;
A
#
# COMPACT_ATOMS: atom_id res chain seq x y z
N MET A 1 -40.56 74.01 -36.55
CA MET A 1 -40.42 72.53 -36.41
C MET A 1 -40.01 72.23 -35.00
N LYS A 2 -41.01 71.77 -34.15
CA LYS A 2 -40.75 71.57 -32.70
C LYS A 2 -40.43 70.07 -32.48
N VAL A 3 -39.25 69.81 -31.94
CA VAL A 3 -38.86 68.44 -31.50
C VAL A 3 -39.21 68.28 -30.03
N LYS A 4 -40.07 67.31 -29.72
CA LYS A 4 -40.44 66.90 -28.35
C LYS A 4 -39.36 66.00 -27.77
N GLN A 5 -38.84 66.35 -26.60
CA GLN A 5 -38.05 65.47 -25.78
C GLN A 5 -38.95 64.45 -25.07
N LEU A 6 -38.58 63.18 -25.21
CA LEU A 6 -39.19 62.08 -24.44
C LEU A 6 -38.29 61.76 -23.23
N ASN A 7 -38.82 62.00 -22.03
CA ASN A 7 -38.16 61.60 -20.78
C ASN A 7 -38.37 60.08 -20.55
N SER A 8 -37.30 59.35 -20.63
CA SER A 8 -37.29 57.92 -20.25
C SER A 8 -36.99 57.83 -18.75
N TRP A 9 -37.96 57.37 -18.01
CA TRP A 9 -37.76 56.94 -16.59
C TRP A 9 -37.27 55.49 -16.54
N LEU A 10 -36.01 55.33 -16.21
CA LEU A 10 -35.42 54.00 -15.88
C LEU A 10 -35.83 53.61 -14.45
N VAL A 11 -36.77 52.70 -14.33
CA VAL A 11 -37.11 52.04 -13.07
C VAL A 11 -36.11 50.90 -12.86
N THR A 12 -35.10 51.14 -11.98
CA THR A 12 -34.17 50.09 -11.56
C THR A 12 -34.87 49.20 -10.52
N ALA A 13 -35.35 48.04 -10.92
CA ALA A 13 -35.83 47.01 -10.00
C ALA A 13 -34.64 46.32 -9.35
N MET A 14 -34.34 46.65 -8.09
CA MET A 14 -33.44 45.87 -7.26
C MET A 14 -34.10 44.52 -6.93
N LEU A 15 -33.65 43.45 -7.59
CA LEU A 15 -33.94 42.10 -7.12
C LEU A 15 -33.08 41.83 -5.86
N PHE A 16 -33.73 41.91 -4.71
CA PHE A 16 -33.17 41.30 -3.48
C PHE A 16 -33.32 39.79 -3.63
N GLY A 17 -32.28 39.11 -4.10
CA GLY A 17 -32.18 37.67 -3.99
C GLY A 17 -32.03 37.30 -2.53
N THR A 18 -33.09 36.81 -1.90
CA THR A 18 -32.98 36.13 -0.61
C THR A 18 -32.21 34.85 -0.82
N LEU A 19 -30.93 34.87 -0.39
CA LEU A 19 -30.17 33.64 -0.16
C LEU A 19 -30.87 32.88 0.97
N SER A 20 -31.78 32.00 0.61
CA SER A 20 -32.30 30.99 1.54
C SER A 20 -31.17 30.04 1.86
N THR A 21 -30.46 30.29 2.95
CA THR A 21 -29.66 29.27 3.60
C THR A 21 -30.62 28.17 4.02
N SER A 22 -30.58 27.03 3.33
CA SER A 22 -31.28 25.84 3.76
C SER A 22 -30.72 25.48 5.13
N ALA A 23 -31.42 25.81 6.21
CA ALA A 23 -31.10 25.30 7.53
C ALA A 23 -31.24 23.77 7.42
N VAL A 24 -30.13 23.06 7.56
CA VAL A 24 -30.16 21.60 7.60
C VAL A 24 -30.97 21.23 8.85
N ALA A 25 -32.14 20.64 8.63
CA ALA A 25 -32.96 20.14 9.72
C ALA A 25 -32.16 19.08 10.49
N PHE A 26 -32.24 19.10 11.81
CA PHE A 26 -31.66 18.07 12.65
C PHE A 26 -32.71 17.04 13.07
N GLU A 27 -32.25 15.85 13.41
CA GLU A 27 -33.10 14.80 13.94
C GLU A 27 -33.10 14.81 15.49
N GLN A 28 -34.19 14.35 16.10
CA GLN A 28 -34.33 14.25 17.53
C GLN A 28 -33.19 13.38 18.11
N GLY A 29 -32.41 13.94 19.03
CA GLY A 29 -31.28 13.26 19.67
C GLY A 29 -30.03 13.13 18.82
N GLU A 30 -30.00 13.70 17.61
CA GLU A 30 -28.81 13.74 16.78
C GLU A 30 -27.65 14.40 17.51
N VAL A 31 -26.46 13.80 17.35
CA VAL A 31 -25.22 14.34 17.90
C VAL A 31 -24.32 14.78 16.74
N ARG A 32 -23.91 16.06 16.76
CA ARG A 32 -22.95 16.65 15.81
C ARG A 32 -21.72 17.15 16.56
N LEU A 33 -20.59 17.23 15.87
CA LEU A 33 -19.43 17.91 16.42
C LEU A 33 -19.54 19.42 16.23
N VAL A 34 -19.15 20.19 17.26
CA VAL A 34 -19.21 21.67 17.24
C VAL A 34 -18.39 22.26 16.08
N ASN A 35 -17.27 21.63 15.75
CA ASN A 35 -16.38 22.06 14.67
C ASN A 35 -16.61 21.31 13.35
N GLY A 36 -17.76 20.68 13.16
CA GLY A 36 -18.11 19.90 11.97
C GLY A 36 -17.42 18.54 11.91
N THR A 37 -17.73 17.80 10.84
CA THR A 37 -17.20 16.44 10.60
C THR A 37 -15.68 16.38 10.64
N GLN A 38 -15.15 15.41 11.35
CA GLN A 38 -13.70 15.16 11.42
C GLN A 38 -13.30 14.07 10.45
N THR A 39 -12.42 14.41 9.50
CA THR A 39 -11.91 13.46 8.48
C THR A 39 -10.65 12.76 8.95
N ARG A 40 -10.55 11.47 8.66
CA ARG A 40 -9.32 10.67 8.79
C ARG A 40 -8.84 10.30 7.40
N ASP A 41 -7.81 10.99 6.94
CA ASP A 41 -7.15 10.69 5.68
C ASP A 41 -6.22 9.49 5.85
N ILE A 42 -6.35 8.53 4.94
CA ILE A 42 -5.56 7.31 4.89
C ILE A 42 -4.87 7.26 3.54
N GLU A 43 -3.56 7.06 3.57
CA GLU A 43 -2.73 6.94 2.38
C GLU A 43 -2.10 5.55 2.32
N LEU A 44 -2.01 5.00 1.12
CA LEU A 44 -1.28 3.78 0.79
C LEU A 44 -0.21 4.16 -0.24
N THR A 45 0.99 3.63 -0.08
CA THR A 45 2.13 3.91 -0.97
C THR A 45 2.73 2.63 -1.53
N ASP A 46 3.55 2.73 -2.57
CA ASP A 46 4.26 1.60 -3.18
C ASP A 46 5.06 0.79 -2.16
N SER A 47 5.73 1.48 -1.24
CA SER A 47 6.56 0.85 -0.21
C SER A 47 5.78 0.01 0.79
N ASP A 48 4.46 0.16 0.84
CA ASP A 48 3.60 -0.60 1.73
C ASP A 48 3.30 -2.00 1.18
N ILE A 49 3.42 -2.17 -0.14
CA ILE A 49 3.17 -3.45 -0.80
C ILE A 49 4.44 -4.30 -0.77
N VAL A 50 4.74 -4.85 0.39
CA VAL A 50 5.90 -5.74 0.58
C VAL A 50 5.65 -7.11 -0.06
N ASP A 51 4.43 -7.62 0.06
CA ASP A 51 3.94 -8.84 -0.58
C ASP A 51 2.85 -8.47 -1.60
N ASN A 52 3.08 -8.84 -2.88
CA ASN A 52 2.17 -8.57 -3.99
C ASN A 52 1.33 -9.80 -4.38
N ASN A 53 1.17 -10.76 -3.50
CA ASN A 53 0.32 -11.92 -3.76
C ASN A 53 -1.15 -11.65 -3.39
N PRO A 54 -2.12 -12.25 -4.10
CA PRO A 54 -3.51 -12.18 -3.69
C PRO A 54 -3.68 -12.65 -2.25
N GLY A 55 -4.45 -11.88 -1.48
CA GLY A 55 -4.66 -12.13 -0.05
C GLY A 55 -3.66 -11.44 0.89
N ALA A 56 -2.57 -10.87 0.38
CA ALA A 56 -1.65 -10.07 1.19
C ALA A 56 -2.36 -8.85 1.80
N GLU A 57 -2.00 -8.52 3.03
CA GLU A 57 -2.65 -7.46 3.80
C GLU A 57 -1.66 -6.36 4.19
N VAL A 58 -2.12 -5.12 4.12
CA VAL A 58 -1.41 -3.92 4.58
C VAL A 58 -2.32 -3.15 5.51
N THR A 59 -1.85 -2.80 6.71
CA THR A 59 -2.65 -2.07 7.69
C THR A 59 -2.08 -0.68 7.92
N ARG A 60 -2.96 0.32 7.87
CA ARG A 60 -2.72 1.71 8.26
C ARG A 60 -3.56 2.04 9.48
N SER A 61 -2.93 2.56 10.52
CA SER A 61 -3.60 2.90 11.77
C SER A 61 -3.47 4.38 12.07
N TRP A 62 -4.47 4.92 12.77
CA TRP A 62 -4.37 6.25 13.37
C TRP A 62 -4.63 6.18 14.86
N ASN A 63 -3.98 7.09 15.57
CA ASN A 63 -4.18 7.30 16.99
C ASN A 63 -4.02 8.80 17.28
N VAL A 64 -5.12 9.49 17.44
CA VAL A 64 -5.15 10.94 17.69
C VAL A 64 -5.59 11.15 19.14
N THR A 65 -4.81 11.89 19.89
CA THR A 65 -5.15 12.24 21.27
C THR A 65 -6.21 13.34 21.37
N ALA A 66 -6.71 13.80 20.22
CA ALA A 66 -7.73 14.85 20.18
C ALA A 66 -9.05 14.39 20.77
N ARG A 67 -9.66 15.29 21.53
CA ARG A 67 -11.01 15.19 22.04
C ARG A 67 -11.88 16.16 21.27
N TYR A 68 -13.14 15.78 21.09
CA TYR A 68 -14.07 16.52 20.23
C TYR A 68 -15.26 16.99 21.07
N LYS A 69 -15.57 18.28 20.92
CA LYS A 69 -16.81 18.83 21.48
C LYS A 69 -18.00 18.45 20.63
N GLY A 70 -19.04 17.97 21.26
CA GLY A 70 -20.29 17.61 20.58
C GLY A 70 -21.48 18.41 21.10
N GLN A 71 -22.48 18.54 20.24
CA GLN A 71 -23.79 19.08 20.56
C GLN A 71 -24.85 18.04 20.27
N VAL A 72 -25.83 17.93 21.14
CA VAL A 72 -27.04 17.15 20.91
C VAL A 72 -28.18 18.07 20.53
N TYR A 73 -28.98 17.64 19.58
CA TYR A 73 -30.17 18.36 19.11
C TYR A 73 -31.42 17.62 19.58
N CYS A 74 -32.29 18.28 20.29
CA CYS A 74 -33.52 17.67 20.81
C CYS A 74 -34.67 18.71 20.91
N ASP A 75 -35.81 18.39 20.29
CA ASP A 75 -37.02 19.15 20.42
C ASP A 75 -37.82 18.75 21.66
N GLN A 76 -37.58 17.56 22.15
CA GLN A 76 -38.20 16.97 23.32
C GLN A 76 -37.12 16.41 24.24
N ALA A 77 -37.39 16.39 25.54
CA ALA A 77 -36.48 15.78 26.48
C ALA A 77 -36.17 14.31 26.06
N ILE A 78 -34.89 13.95 26.10
CA ILE A 78 -34.50 12.57 25.89
C ILE A 78 -35.02 11.71 27.02
N ILE A 79 -35.64 10.59 26.66
CA ILE A 79 -36.24 9.70 27.65
C ILE A 79 -35.19 9.24 28.68
N PRO A 80 -35.42 9.42 29.99
CA PRO A 80 -34.48 9.02 31.02
C PRO A 80 -34.14 7.50 30.95
N GLY A 81 -32.90 7.16 31.28
CA GLY A 81 -32.41 5.79 31.38
C GLY A 81 -31.57 5.32 30.20
N ALA A 82 -31.40 6.12 29.14
CA ALA A 82 -30.55 5.81 28.01
C ALA A 82 -29.77 7.06 27.58
N ASN A 83 -29.04 7.66 28.50
CA ASN A 83 -28.33 8.93 28.32
C ASN A 83 -26.94 8.77 27.69
N SER A 84 -26.63 7.60 27.21
CA SER A 84 -25.40 7.32 26.49
C SER A 84 -25.53 7.71 24.99
N VAL A 85 -24.38 7.83 24.33
CA VAL A 85 -24.34 8.08 22.89
C VAL A 85 -24.15 6.77 22.17
N PHE A 86 -25.07 6.48 21.28
CA PHE A 86 -25.02 5.36 20.36
C PHE A 86 -24.40 5.81 19.04
N PHE A 87 -23.60 4.94 18.44
CA PHE A 87 -22.95 5.19 17.16
C PHE A 87 -23.43 4.21 16.09
N GLN A 88 -23.54 4.74 14.88
CA GLN A 88 -23.79 4.00 13.67
C GLN A 88 -22.72 4.38 12.64
N THR A 89 -22.30 3.40 11.85
CA THR A 89 -21.43 3.66 10.72
C THR A 89 -22.07 3.17 9.43
N THR A 90 -21.82 3.89 8.35
CA THR A 90 -22.25 3.53 7.00
C THR A 90 -21.06 3.47 6.07
N SER A 91 -21.19 2.73 4.98
CA SER A 91 -20.21 2.67 3.91
C SER A 91 -20.90 2.73 2.57
N ILE A 92 -20.27 3.40 1.61
CA ILE A 92 -20.67 3.40 0.20
C ILE A 92 -20.13 2.18 -0.55
N LEU A 93 -19.13 1.50 0.04
CA LEU A 93 -18.47 0.36 -0.59
C LEU A 93 -19.32 -0.91 -0.44
N PRO A 94 -19.47 -1.72 -1.52
CA PRO A 94 -20.16 -2.99 -1.43
C PRO A 94 -19.33 -4.04 -0.67
N PRO A 95 -19.95 -5.07 -0.10
CA PRO A 95 -19.23 -6.22 0.44
C PRO A 95 -18.33 -6.86 -0.62
N SER A 96 -17.16 -7.35 -0.20
CA SER A 96 -16.28 -8.09 -1.09
C SER A 96 -16.86 -9.47 -1.41
N GLU A 97 -16.83 -9.85 -2.69
CA GLU A 97 -17.29 -11.15 -3.18
C GLU A 97 -16.28 -12.26 -2.87
N ILE A 98 -15.02 -11.93 -2.60
CA ILE A 98 -13.93 -12.90 -2.44
C ILE A 98 -13.33 -12.93 -1.04
N ASN A 99 -13.43 -11.83 -0.28
CA ASN A 99 -12.85 -11.71 1.05
C ASN A 99 -13.95 -11.41 2.09
N SER A 100 -14.40 -12.45 2.80
CA SER A 100 -15.41 -12.29 3.84
C SER A 100 -14.98 -11.29 4.91
N GLY A 101 -15.88 -10.38 5.32
CA GLY A 101 -15.61 -9.35 6.33
C GLY A 101 -14.88 -8.11 5.78
N PHE A 102 -14.63 -8.05 4.48
CA PHE A 102 -14.08 -6.89 3.79
C PHE A 102 -15.11 -6.26 2.86
N LEU A 103 -14.87 -5.01 2.50
CA LEU A 103 -15.61 -4.26 1.50
C LEU A 103 -14.71 -4.04 0.27
N LYS A 104 -15.31 -4.04 -0.91
CA LYS A 104 -14.59 -3.87 -2.17
C LYS A 104 -14.27 -2.40 -2.41
N LEU A 105 -13.00 -2.04 -2.39
CA LEU A 105 -12.53 -0.70 -2.71
C LEU A 105 -12.46 -0.50 -4.24
N ASN A 106 -11.75 -1.42 -4.92
CA ASN A 106 -11.61 -1.41 -6.38
C ASN A 106 -11.30 -2.83 -6.90
N GLU A 107 -10.77 -2.94 -8.11
CA GLU A 107 -10.40 -4.25 -8.69
C GLU A 107 -9.16 -4.90 -8.06
N TYR A 108 -8.30 -4.12 -7.40
CA TYR A 108 -7.06 -4.59 -6.77
C TYR A 108 -7.16 -4.75 -5.26
N PHE A 109 -8.02 -3.98 -4.60
CA PHE A 109 -8.07 -3.91 -3.15
C PHE A 109 -9.47 -4.10 -2.59
N ASP A 110 -9.53 -4.90 -1.54
CA ASP A 110 -10.59 -4.87 -0.55
C ASP A 110 -10.10 -4.12 0.69
N VAL A 111 -11.03 -3.55 1.46
CA VAL A 111 -10.71 -2.83 2.70
C VAL A 111 -11.59 -3.30 3.85
N LYS A 112 -11.01 -3.32 5.04
CA LYS A 112 -11.72 -3.45 6.30
C LYS A 112 -11.32 -2.28 7.20
N VAL A 113 -12.30 -1.57 7.72
CA VAL A 113 -12.06 -0.47 8.66
C VAL A 113 -12.59 -0.86 10.04
N GLU A 114 -11.79 -0.57 11.05
CA GLU A 114 -12.13 -0.79 12.44
C GLU A 114 -11.88 0.51 13.21
N VAL A 115 -12.85 0.95 13.99
CA VAL A 115 -12.77 2.17 14.80
C VAL A 115 -13.09 1.89 16.25
N VAL A 116 -12.47 2.63 17.15
CA VAL A 116 -12.79 2.56 18.58
C VAL A 116 -14.09 3.33 18.86
N VAL A 117 -15.02 2.69 19.54
CA VAL A 117 -16.06 3.38 20.28
C VAL A 117 -15.54 3.58 21.69
N ALA A 118 -15.28 4.83 22.04
CA ALA A 118 -14.70 5.22 23.33
C ALA A 118 -15.77 5.31 24.44
N GLY A 119 -15.51 6.06 25.47
CA GLY A 119 -16.32 6.10 26.69
C GLY A 119 -15.94 4.95 27.62
N TYR A 120 -16.90 4.25 28.18
CA TYR A 120 -16.64 3.05 28.97
C TYR A 120 -16.55 1.78 28.13
N ASN A 121 -16.88 1.86 26.82
CA ASN A 121 -16.84 0.73 25.89
C ASN A 121 -15.40 0.34 25.52
N GLN A 122 -14.61 1.29 24.97
CA GLN A 122 -13.18 1.15 24.59
C GLN A 122 -12.87 -0.01 23.62
N ASN A 123 -13.84 -0.51 22.88
CA ASN A 123 -13.66 -1.62 21.93
C ASN A 123 -13.55 -1.14 20.48
N PHE A 124 -12.85 -1.93 19.67
CA PHE A 124 -12.83 -1.78 18.22
C PHE A 124 -14.04 -2.47 17.59
N TYR A 125 -14.66 -1.78 16.65
CA TYR A 125 -15.80 -2.28 15.88
C TYR A 125 -15.51 -2.21 14.39
N THR A 126 -15.79 -3.28 13.70
CA THR A 126 -15.67 -3.33 12.22
C THR A 126 -16.85 -2.61 11.59
N ILE A 127 -16.56 -1.72 10.65
CA ILE A 127 -17.56 -0.97 9.87
C ILE A 127 -18.11 -1.85 8.73
N PRO A 128 -19.42 -1.81 8.42
CA PRO A 128 -20.46 -1.01 9.09
C PRO A 128 -21.02 -1.67 10.35
N PHE A 129 -21.46 -0.85 11.29
CA PHE A 129 -22.19 -1.30 12.48
C PHE A 129 -23.33 -0.31 12.83
N THR A 130 -24.26 -0.76 13.67
CA THR A 130 -25.40 0.06 14.13
C THR A 130 -25.60 -0.11 15.63
N ASP A 131 -26.01 0.99 16.29
CA ASP A 131 -26.41 1.04 17.69
C ASP A 131 -25.35 0.54 18.69
N VAL A 132 -24.09 0.88 18.43
CA VAL A 132 -23.01 0.62 19.39
C VAL A 132 -22.97 1.74 20.44
N ASP A 133 -23.20 1.38 21.69
CA ASP A 133 -23.26 2.28 22.84
C ASP A 133 -21.86 2.57 23.40
N ASN A 134 -21.58 3.84 23.72
CA ASN A 134 -20.36 4.24 24.44
C ASN A 134 -20.42 3.97 25.94
N LEU A 135 -21.57 3.54 26.46
CA LEU A 135 -21.86 3.20 27.86
C LEU A 135 -21.68 4.37 28.86
N GLN A 136 -21.58 5.60 28.37
CA GLN A 136 -21.53 6.80 29.22
C GLN A 136 -22.92 7.37 29.40
N THR A 137 -23.41 7.42 30.65
CA THR A 137 -24.80 7.76 30.98
C THR A 137 -24.99 9.18 31.51
N ASP A 138 -24.01 10.05 31.34
CA ASP A 138 -23.96 11.38 32.00
C ASP A 138 -24.59 12.50 31.16
N PHE A 139 -25.21 12.18 30.02
CA PHE A 139 -25.74 13.18 29.10
C PHE A 139 -27.25 13.35 29.26
N PHE A 140 -27.66 14.61 29.35
CA PHE A 140 -29.05 15.00 29.31
C PHE A 140 -29.26 16.00 28.19
N CYS A 141 -30.41 15.94 27.55
CA CYS A 141 -30.82 16.96 26.60
C CYS A 141 -32.21 17.47 27.01
N GLU A 142 -32.24 18.70 27.54
CA GLU A 142 -33.47 19.36 27.96
C GLU A 142 -33.91 20.45 26.98
N GLN A 143 -32.96 21.02 26.25
CA GLN A 143 -33.22 22.05 25.24
C GLN A 143 -32.18 21.97 24.12
N SER A 144 -32.53 22.44 22.93
CA SER A 144 -31.71 22.29 21.71
C SER A 144 -31.18 23.61 21.20
N PRO A 145 -29.94 23.66 20.70
CA PRO A 145 -28.90 22.64 20.87
C PRO A 145 -28.27 22.70 22.25
N GLN A 146 -27.85 21.58 22.78
CA GLN A 146 -27.16 21.50 24.07
C GLN A 146 -25.77 20.92 23.90
N GLU A 147 -24.74 21.63 24.38
CA GLU A 147 -23.37 21.12 24.39
C GLU A 147 -23.23 19.94 25.37
N ILE A 148 -22.63 18.86 24.91
CA ILE A 148 -22.33 17.69 25.71
C ILE A 148 -21.13 18.02 26.61
N GLN A 149 -21.28 17.83 27.91
CA GLN A 149 -20.28 18.25 28.91
C GLN A 149 -18.94 17.53 28.73
N ARG A 150 -18.98 16.28 28.33
CA ARG A 150 -17.78 15.47 28.09
C ARG A 150 -17.38 15.47 26.61
N ASP A 151 -16.06 15.48 26.38
CA ASP A 151 -15.52 15.40 25.05
C ASP A 151 -15.62 13.96 24.51
N PHE A 152 -15.83 13.85 23.21
CA PHE A 152 -15.81 12.57 22.50
C PHE A 152 -14.37 12.14 22.19
N GLU A 153 -14.14 10.85 22.32
CA GLU A 153 -12.90 10.17 21.90
C GLU A 153 -13.16 9.05 20.88
N SER A 154 -14.44 8.73 20.59
CA SER A 154 -14.78 7.72 19.57
C SER A 154 -14.20 8.12 18.23
N ALA A 155 -13.74 7.13 17.44
CA ALA A 155 -12.97 7.31 16.21
C ALA A 155 -11.63 8.07 16.36
N SER A 156 -11.15 8.36 17.60
CA SER A 156 -9.79 8.85 17.81
C SER A 156 -8.73 7.83 17.42
N LYS A 157 -9.08 6.54 17.51
CA LYS A 157 -8.23 5.40 17.11
C LYS A 157 -8.97 4.54 16.12
N GLY A 158 -8.23 4.04 15.15
CA GLY A 158 -8.76 3.11 14.17
C GLY A 158 -7.66 2.56 13.27
N LYS A 159 -8.06 1.68 12.38
CA LYS A 159 -7.19 1.09 11.38
C LYS A 159 -7.95 0.76 10.10
N VAL A 160 -7.27 0.87 8.99
CA VAL A 160 -7.71 0.39 7.67
C VAL A 160 -6.78 -0.74 7.26
N THR A 161 -7.33 -1.90 7.03
CA THR A 161 -6.60 -3.03 6.45
C THR A 161 -6.99 -3.12 4.98
N PHE A 162 -6.00 -2.92 4.10
CA PHE A 162 -6.11 -3.18 2.66
C PHE A 162 -5.71 -4.62 2.41
N LYS A 163 -6.48 -5.33 1.59
CA LYS A 163 -6.20 -6.71 1.20
C LYS A 163 -6.17 -6.81 -0.31
N LEU A 164 -5.09 -7.37 -0.85
CA LEU A 164 -4.97 -7.55 -2.29
C LEU A 164 -5.97 -8.60 -2.77
N ARG A 165 -6.74 -8.24 -3.81
CA ARG A 165 -7.66 -9.12 -4.52
C ARG A 165 -6.94 -9.91 -5.61
N LYS A 166 -6.00 -9.26 -6.27
CA LYS A 166 -5.14 -9.83 -7.32
C LYS A 166 -3.78 -9.15 -7.29
N ARG A 167 -2.80 -9.76 -7.92
CA ARG A 167 -1.46 -9.19 -8.08
C ARG A 167 -1.52 -7.88 -8.86
N ILE A 168 -0.74 -6.89 -8.45
CA ILE A 168 -0.54 -5.63 -9.18
C ILE A 168 0.58 -5.85 -10.19
N THR A 169 0.28 -5.71 -11.49
CA THR A 169 1.24 -5.95 -12.57
C THR A 169 1.62 -4.68 -13.32
N ASN A 170 0.65 -3.80 -13.57
CA ASN A 170 0.85 -2.56 -14.33
C ASN A 170 0.50 -1.31 -13.52
N GLY A 171 0.59 -1.41 -12.20
CA GLY A 171 0.12 -0.41 -11.27
C GLY A 171 -1.37 -0.57 -10.91
N ALA A 172 -1.74 -0.02 -9.79
CA ALA A 172 -3.12 0.09 -9.32
C ALA A 172 -3.41 1.54 -8.94
N VAL A 173 -4.58 2.02 -9.31
CA VAL A 173 -5.04 3.36 -8.95
C VAL A 173 -6.06 3.23 -7.83
N ILE A 174 -5.89 4.02 -6.80
CA ILE A 174 -6.88 4.25 -5.76
C ILE A 174 -7.38 5.68 -5.94
N ASP A 175 -8.68 5.83 -6.16
CA ASP A 175 -9.29 7.15 -6.27
C ASP A 175 -9.55 7.75 -4.90
N ASP A 176 -9.44 9.08 -4.81
CA ASP A 176 -9.81 9.83 -3.61
C ASP A 176 -11.30 9.68 -3.33
N GLN A 177 -11.65 9.07 -2.21
CA GLN A 177 -13.05 8.88 -1.85
C GLN A 177 -13.27 8.79 -0.34
N GLU A 178 -14.37 9.38 0.09
CA GLU A 178 -14.92 9.19 1.41
C GLU A 178 -15.60 7.82 1.46
N THR A 179 -15.08 6.93 2.28
CA THR A 179 -15.49 5.53 2.25
C THR A 179 -16.45 5.15 3.35
N PHE A 180 -16.32 5.82 4.50
CA PHE A 180 -17.05 5.47 5.73
C PHE A 180 -17.47 6.70 6.49
N ASN A 181 -18.71 6.69 6.98
CA ASN A 181 -19.27 7.73 7.82
C ASN A 181 -19.71 7.17 9.18
N MET A 182 -19.45 7.91 10.24
CA MET A 182 -19.89 7.59 11.59
C MET A 182 -20.80 8.68 12.14
N PHE A 183 -21.97 8.29 12.58
CA PHE A 183 -23.01 9.16 13.13
C PHE A 183 -23.24 8.86 14.61
N GLY A 184 -23.65 9.87 15.36
CA GLY A 184 -24.02 9.74 16.76
C GLY A 184 -25.47 10.11 17.00
N ARG A 185 -26.10 9.40 17.92
CA ARG A 185 -27.39 9.78 18.51
C ARG A 185 -27.35 9.60 20.02
N MET A 186 -28.02 10.46 20.72
CA MET A 186 -28.28 10.23 22.14
C MET A 186 -29.26 9.07 22.30
N GLY A 187 -29.01 8.23 23.30
CA GLY A 187 -29.88 7.10 23.65
C GLY A 187 -31.31 7.51 23.95
N GLY A 188 -32.08 6.55 24.31
CA GLY A 188 -33.51 6.69 24.50
C GLY A 188 -34.32 6.26 23.28
N GLY A 189 -35.57 5.88 23.48
CA GLY A 189 -36.43 5.34 22.44
C GLY A 189 -36.83 6.32 21.34
N ASN A 190 -36.62 7.63 21.57
CA ASN A 190 -36.92 8.68 20.60
C ASN A 190 -35.73 9.30 19.89
N GLY A 191 -34.47 8.91 20.25
CA GLY A 191 -33.26 9.39 19.54
C GLY A 191 -33.15 8.82 18.13
N ARG A 192 -32.68 9.64 17.19
CA ARG A 192 -32.45 9.31 15.78
C ARG A 192 -31.08 9.76 15.34
N TYR A 193 -30.49 9.04 14.39
CA TYR A 193 -29.28 9.50 13.70
C TYR A 193 -29.67 10.58 12.70
N GLY A 194 -28.85 11.62 12.61
CA GLY A 194 -28.99 12.64 11.59
C GLY A 194 -28.27 12.30 10.28
N ASN A 195 -28.17 13.30 9.44
CA ASN A 195 -27.54 13.19 8.13
C ASN A 195 -26.09 13.74 8.10
N GLU A 196 -25.65 14.39 9.19
CA GLU A 196 -24.31 14.95 9.31
C GLU A 196 -23.41 14.00 10.10
N PRO A 197 -22.38 13.41 9.46
CA PRO A 197 -21.49 12.50 10.17
C PRO A 197 -20.60 13.26 11.16
N MET A 198 -20.30 12.66 12.30
CA MET A 198 -19.29 13.15 13.24
C MET A 198 -17.88 12.93 12.72
N PHE A 199 -17.66 11.75 12.12
CA PHE A 199 -16.37 11.33 11.57
C PHE A 199 -16.54 10.66 10.23
N ASN A 200 -15.54 10.84 9.36
CA ASN A 200 -15.41 10.03 8.18
C ASN A 200 -13.99 9.52 7.98
N VAL A 201 -13.85 8.47 7.19
CA VAL A 201 -12.58 7.94 6.72
C VAL A 201 -12.52 8.15 5.22
N ARG A 202 -11.48 8.85 4.78
CA ARG A 202 -11.21 9.15 3.39
C ARG A 202 -9.93 8.45 2.97
N ILE A 203 -10.01 7.62 1.94
CA ILE A 203 -8.84 7.04 1.31
C ILE A 203 -8.38 8.01 0.23
N LYS A 204 -7.13 8.44 0.31
CA LYS A 204 -6.54 9.41 -0.62
C LYS A 204 -6.18 8.76 -1.93
N THR A 205 -6.16 9.57 -2.99
CA THR A 205 -5.64 9.13 -4.29
C THR A 205 -4.22 8.58 -4.14
N ALA A 206 -4.01 7.40 -4.70
CA ALA A 206 -2.70 6.78 -4.78
C ALA A 206 -2.52 6.05 -6.12
N ILE A 207 -1.31 6.06 -6.64
CA ILE A 207 -0.88 5.21 -7.74
C ILE A 207 0.14 4.25 -7.17
N ILE A 208 -0.24 2.97 -7.09
CA ILE A 208 0.58 1.93 -6.50
C ILE A 208 1.31 1.20 -7.63
N GLY A 209 2.62 1.42 -7.72
CA GLY A 209 3.51 0.68 -8.60
C GLY A 209 4.30 -0.36 -7.81
N VAL A 210 4.31 -1.60 -8.25
CA VAL A 210 5.16 -2.63 -7.63
C VAL A 210 6.30 -2.94 -8.58
N PRO A 211 7.51 -2.42 -8.34
CA PRO A 211 8.65 -2.60 -9.22
C PRO A 211 9.07 -4.07 -9.30
N GLU A 212 9.45 -4.50 -10.49
CA GLU A 212 9.99 -5.82 -10.72
C GLU A 212 11.39 -5.93 -10.09
N LYS A 213 11.59 -6.96 -9.30
CA LYS A 213 12.88 -7.26 -8.67
C LYS A 213 13.06 -8.74 -8.47
N CYS A 214 14.33 -9.20 -8.50
CA CYS A 214 14.68 -10.57 -8.12
C CYS A 214 15.55 -10.59 -6.87
N ILE A 215 15.35 -11.58 -6.04
CA ILE A 215 16.23 -11.94 -4.92
C ILE A 215 17.00 -13.19 -5.35
N PHE A 216 18.32 -13.11 -5.32
CA PHE A 216 19.22 -14.20 -5.64
C PHE A 216 19.65 -14.93 -4.38
N ASN A 217 19.70 -16.26 -4.42
CA ASN A 217 20.18 -17.14 -3.38
C ASN A 217 19.67 -16.76 -1.96
N GLY A 218 18.39 -16.33 -1.88
CA GLY A 218 17.78 -15.88 -0.63
C GLY A 218 18.44 -14.65 0.00
N GLY A 219 19.14 -13.84 -0.80
CA GLY A 219 19.90 -12.65 -0.34
C GLY A 219 21.32 -12.94 0.11
N ASN A 220 21.78 -14.19 0.03
CA ASN A 220 23.13 -14.57 0.43
C ASN A 220 24.10 -14.50 -0.77
N PRO A 221 25.37 -14.14 -0.56
CA PRO A 221 26.38 -14.19 -1.61
C PRO A 221 26.64 -15.63 -2.07
N ILE A 222 26.93 -15.80 -3.33
CA ILE A 222 27.38 -17.07 -3.90
C ILE A 222 28.90 -17.10 -3.84
N GLN A 223 29.46 -18.08 -3.17
CA GLN A 223 30.90 -18.26 -3.04
C GLN A 223 31.33 -19.51 -3.81
N VAL A 224 32.44 -19.40 -4.51
CA VAL A 224 33.08 -20.50 -5.24
C VAL A 224 34.51 -20.60 -4.75
N ASP A 225 34.82 -21.70 -4.10
CA ASP A 225 36.17 -22.00 -3.60
C ASP A 225 36.79 -23.11 -4.45
N PHE A 226 37.95 -22.82 -5.04
CA PHE A 226 38.67 -23.78 -5.84
C PHE A 226 39.65 -24.64 -4.99
N GLY A 227 39.85 -24.28 -3.73
CA GLY A 227 40.81 -24.90 -2.86
C GLY A 227 42.26 -24.69 -3.34
N ASP A 228 43.14 -25.57 -2.92
CA ASP A 228 44.54 -25.57 -3.38
C ASP A 228 44.63 -26.17 -4.77
N ILE A 229 45.01 -25.35 -5.76
CA ILE A 229 45.13 -25.76 -7.18
C ILE A 229 46.57 -25.57 -7.67
N GLY A 230 46.99 -26.45 -8.55
CA GLY A 230 48.29 -26.32 -9.22
C GLY A 230 48.29 -25.23 -10.32
N SER A 231 49.47 -24.68 -10.60
CA SER A 231 49.63 -23.66 -11.63
C SER A 231 49.55 -24.22 -13.10
N GLU A 232 49.61 -25.56 -13.22
CA GLU A 232 49.55 -26.24 -14.52
C GLU A 232 48.15 -26.76 -14.83
N GLY A 233 47.82 -26.78 -16.16
CA GLY A 233 46.57 -27.33 -16.65
C GLY A 233 45.37 -26.49 -16.31
N LEU A 234 45.54 -25.19 -16.14
CA LEU A 234 44.45 -24.21 -15.97
C LEU A 234 43.82 -23.89 -17.31
N ASP A 235 43.09 -24.85 -17.86
CA ASP A 235 42.51 -24.82 -19.23
C ASP A 235 40.99 -24.52 -19.20
N GLY A 236 40.42 -24.21 -18.02
CA GLY A 236 38.99 -23.96 -17.88
C GLY A 236 38.14 -25.24 -17.88
N SER A 237 38.79 -26.42 -17.67
CA SER A 237 38.13 -27.70 -17.43
C SER A 237 38.58 -28.39 -16.17
N ARG A 238 39.84 -28.16 -15.76
CA ARG A 238 40.38 -28.66 -14.50
C ARG A 238 39.93 -27.75 -13.35
N TYR A 239 39.82 -28.29 -12.18
CA TYR A 239 39.40 -27.62 -10.91
C TYR A 239 38.02 -26.97 -11.03
N MET A 240 37.15 -27.54 -11.89
CA MET A 240 35.81 -27.04 -12.10
C MET A 240 34.97 -27.19 -10.83
N GLN A 241 34.27 -26.14 -10.47
CA GLN A 241 33.33 -26.08 -9.35
C GLN A 241 31.95 -25.73 -9.87
N ASP A 242 30.97 -26.52 -9.46
CA ASP A 242 29.58 -26.26 -9.79
C ASP A 242 28.97 -25.23 -8.86
N LEU A 243 28.18 -24.32 -9.41
CA LEU A 243 27.42 -23.34 -8.65
C LEU A 243 26.03 -23.18 -9.26
N ALA A 244 25.12 -22.68 -8.46
CA ALA A 244 23.78 -22.35 -8.89
C ALA A 244 23.40 -20.93 -8.49
N ILE A 245 22.76 -20.23 -9.41
CA ILE A 245 22.10 -18.97 -9.13
C ILE A 245 20.62 -19.25 -8.97
N ASP A 246 20.15 -19.40 -7.74
CA ASP A 246 18.73 -19.46 -7.44
C ASP A 246 18.14 -18.06 -7.45
N PHE A 247 16.96 -17.89 -8.03
CA PHE A 247 16.28 -16.60 -8.03
C PHE A 247 14.78 -16.72 -7.82
N VAL A 248 14.23 -15.73 -7.14
CA VAL A 248 12.79 -15.51 -7.00
C VAL A 248 12.51 -14.04 -7.30
N CYS A 249 11.65 -13.80 -8.30
CA CYS A 249 11.30 -12.47 -8.74
C CYS A 249 9.90 -12.09 -8.23
N SER A 250 9.68 -10.82 -7.95
CA SER A 250 8.39 -10.26 -7.50
C SER A 250 8.12 -8.93 -8.20
N GLY A 251 6.88 -8.43 -8.09
CA GLY A 251 6.40 -7.37 -8.97
C GLY A 251 6.10 -7.93 -10.36
N GLY A 252 5.59 -7.14 -11.26
CA GLY A 252 5.29 -7.56 -12.62
C GLY A 252 4.35 -8.78 -12.76
N ASP A 253 4.13 -9.19 -13.99
CA ASP A 253 3.32 -10.36 -14.34
C ASP A 253 4.22 -11.53 -14.79
N PHE A 254 4.68 -12.34 -13.86
CA PHE A 254 5.48 -13.52 -14.13
C PHE A 254 4.65 -14.80 -14.29
N ASP A 255 3.36 -14.78 -13.80
CA ASP A 255 2.56 -16.01 -13.65
C ASP A 255 2.07 -16.59 -14.97
N ASN A 256 1.90 -15.76 -16.00
CA ASN A 256 1.39 -16.19 -17.29
C ASN A 256 2.52 -16.54 -18.30
N GLY A 257 3.77 -16.56 -17.85
CA GLY A 257 4.92 -16.75 -18.74
C GLY A 257 5.09 -15.62 -19.75
N SER A 258 4.44 -14.49 -19.53
CA SER A 258 4.51 -13.32 -20.42
C SER A 258 5.81 -12.54 -20.26
N LYS A 259 6.55 -12.78 -19.18
CA LYS A 259 7.81 -12.12 -18.89
C LYS A 259 8.98 -13.09 -18.95
N ASN A 260 9.96 -12.74 -19.75
CA ASN A 260 11.21 -13.47 -19.80
C ASN A 260 12.17 -12.91 -18.76
N ILE A 261 12.71 -13.81 -17.92
CA ILE A 261 13.74 -13.44 -16.96
C ILE A 261 15.09 -13.63 -17.61
N LYS A 262 15.86 -12.56 -17.70
CA LYS A 262 17.21 -12.56 -18.23
C LYS A 262 18.20 -12.22 -17.16
N LEU A 263 19.33 -12.94 -17.11
CA LEU A 263 20.39 -12.71 -16.14
C LEU A 263 21.67 -12.26 -16.83
N THR A 264 22.35 -11.32 -16.21
CA THR A 264 23.67 -10.84 -16.60
C THR A 264 24.62 -11.03 -15.44
N VAL A 265 25.76 -11.70 -15.65
CA VAL A 265 26.85 -11.72 -14.69
C VAL A 265 27.79 -10.57 -15.01
N ARG A 266 27.70 -9.49 -14.25
CA ARG A 266 28.49 -8.28 -14.45
C ARG A 266 29.83 -8.38 -13.70
N ALA A 267 30.92 -8.20 -14.41
CA ALA A 267 32.26 -8.17 -13.86
C ALA A 267 33.26 -7.55 -14.84
N ASP A 268 34.45 -7.28 -14.40
CA ASP A 268 35.57 -6.96 -15.29
C ASP A 268 35.94 -8.19 -16.11
N VAL A 269 36.29 -7.94 -17.38
CA VAL A 269 36.78 -8.97 -18.28
C VAL A 269 38.28 -9.18 -18.07
N SER A 270 38.77 -10.40 -18.31
CA SER A 270 40.21 -10.70 -18.23
C SER A 270 41.01 -9.88 -19.24
N ASP A 271 42.26 -9.56 -18.92
CA ASP A 271 43.11 -8.71 -19.76
C ASP A 271 43.48 -9.38 -21.08
N PHE A 272 43.25 -10.70 -21.25
CA PHE A 272 43.64 -11.48 -22.43
C PHE A 272 42.44 -12.05 -23.21
N SER A 273 41.22 -12.00 -22.68
CA SER A 273 40.04 -12.49 -23.39
C SER A 273 38.74 -11.90 -22.81
N ALA A 274 37.83 -11.49 -23.67
CA ALA A 274 36.49 -11.05 -23.30
C ALA A 274 35.56 -12.19 -22.83
N ASP A 275 35.99 -13.45 -22.99
CA ASP A 275 35.20 -14.63 -22.62
C ASP A 275 35.32 -15.00 -21.15
N TYR A 276 36.32 -14.44 -20.44
CA TYR A 276 36.63 -14.83 -19.06
C TYR A 276 36.55 -13.67 -18.08
N PHE A 277 36.22 -14.01 -16.86
CA PHE A 277 36.13 -13.08 -15.73
C PHE A 277 37.53 -12.76 -15.23
N LYS A 278 37.78 -11.48 -14.96
CA LYS A 278 39.07 -11.02 -14.44
C LYS A 278 39.31 -11.50 -13.01
N THR A 279 40.55 -11.92 -12.73
CA THR A 279 41.07 -12.12 -11.36
C THR A 279 42.06 -11.01 -11.01
N ASP A 280 42.46 -10.96 -9.76
CA ASP A 280 43.53 -10.08 -9.28
C ASP A 280 44.95 -10.57 -9.69
N LYS A 281 45.07 -11.78 -10.29
CA LYS A 281 46.30 -12.26 -10.90
C LYS A 281 46.36 -12.00 -12.40
N PRO A 282 47.45 -11.40 -12.88
CA PRO A 282 47.67 -11.26 -14.34
C PRO A 282 47.65 -12.64 -15.04
N ASP A 283 47.17 -12.66 -16.27
CA ASP A 283 47.07 -13.82 -17.12
C ASP A 283 46.24 -15.00 -16.59
N LEU A 284 45.53 -14.82 -15.47
CA LEU A 284 44.58 -15.77 -14.91
C LEU A 284 43.14 -15.17 -14.98
N GLY A 285 42.22 -15.95 -15.49
CA GLY A 285 40.80 -15.61 -15.53
C GLY A 285 39.93 -16.77 -15.03
N ILE A 286 38.65 -16.51 -14.80
CA ILE A 286 37.66 -17.56 -14.53
C ILE A 286 36.78 -17.75 -15.76
N LYS A 287 36.71 -18.97 -16.23
CA LYS A 287 35.74 -19.41 -17.23
C LYS A 287 34.46 -19.85 -16.53
N LEU A 288 33.35 -19.25 -16.93
CA LEU A 288 32.02 -19.69 -16.51
C LEU A 288 31.33 -20.42 -17.66
N THR A 289 30.70 -21.54 -17.36
CA THR A 289 29.93 -22.29 -18.37
C THR A 289 28.54 -22.63 -17.82
N SER A 290 27.57 -22.64 -18.70
CA SER A 290 26.25 -23.19 -18.51
C SER A 290 26.02 -24.41 -19.38
N ARG A 291 24.86 -25.02 -19.30
CA ARG A 291 24.46 -26.09 -20.22
C ARG A 291 24.53 -25.67 -21.69
N GLU A 292 24.36 -24.38 -21.98
CA GLU A 292 24.29 -23.82 -23.33
C GLU A 292 25.65 -23.33 -23.86
N GLY A 293 26.68 -23.37 -23.00
CA GLY A 293 28.04 -22.96 -23.37
C GLY A 293 28.69 -21.94 -22.44
N ILE A 294 29.64 -21.17 -22.96
CA ILE A 294 30.40 -20.20 -22.18
C ILE A 294 29.47 -19.02 -21.78
N VAL A 295 29.46 -18.71 -20.51
CA VAL A 295 28.82 -17.51 -19.95
C VAL A 295 29.87 -16.40 -19.88
N ARG A 296 29.71 -15.37 -20.69
CA ARG A 296 30.65 -14.24 -20.78
C ARG A 296 30.29 -13.14 -19.80
N PRO A 297 31.27 -12.42 -19.25
CA PRO A 297 31.00 -11.22 -18.49
C PRO A 297 30.16 -10.21 -19.27
N ASN A 298 29.20 -9.56 -18.58
CA ASN A 298 28.38 -8.46 -19.09
C ASN A 298 27.44 -8.81 -20.27
N ILE A 299 27.32 -10.08 -20.61
CA ILE A 299 26.35 -10.56 -21.61
C ILE A 299 25.12 -11.04 -20.91
N THR A 300 23.97 -10.74 -21.48
CA THR A 300 22.64 -11.08 -20.95
C THR A 300 22.16 -12.42 -21.51
N TYR A 301 21.73 -13.31 -20.68
CA TYR A 301 21.25 -14.66 -21.03
C TYR A 301 19.80 -14.81 -20.62
N LEU A 302 18.99 -15.39 -21.49
CA LEU A 302 17.66 -15.87 -21.15
C LEU A 302 17.82 -17.11 -20.27
N VAL A 303 17.19 -17.12 -19.10
CA VAL A 303 17.26 -18.26 -18.18
C VAL A 303 15.90 -18.93 -18.07
N GLN A 304 15.93 -20.26 -17.89
CA GLN A 304 14.70 -21.00 -17.66
C GLN A 304 14.11 -20.65 -16.29
N SER A 305 12.84 -20.27 -16.28
CA SER A 305 12.08 -19.99 -15.06
C SER A 305 10.77 -20.75 -15.07
N ASN A 306 10.29 -21.10 -13.88
CA ASN A 306 8.94 -21.55 -13.66
C ASN A 306 8.17 -20.39 -13.00
N GLN A 307 7.37 -19.69 -13.80
CA GLN A 307 6.74 -18.43 -13.40
C GLN A 307 7.77 -17.40 -12.94
N ASN A 308 7.80 -17.09 -11.65
CA ASN A 308 8.65 -16.05 -11.07
C ASN A 308 9.96 -16.57 -10.45
N SER A 309 10.28 -17.84 -10.57
CA SER A 309 11.46 -18.42 -9.92
C SER A 309 12.22 -19.35 -10.85
N GLY A 310 13.49 -19.54 -10.56
CA GLY A 310 14.32 -20.46 -11.32
C GLY A 310 15.67 -20.71 -10.66
N ARG A 311 16.41 -21.60 -11.31
CA ARG A 311 17.78 -21.96 -10.96
C ARG A 311 18.63 -21.97 -12.22
N TRP A 312 19.65 -21.13 -12.26
CA TRP A 312 20.64 -21.15 -13.34
C TRP A 312 21.86 -21.92 -12.89
N GLN A 313 22.04 -23.11 -13.48
CA GLN A 313 23.14 -24.00 -13.16
C GLN A 313 24.37 -23.60 -13.96
N LEU A 314 25.48 -23.36 -13.28
CA LEU A 314 26.74 -22.93 -13.85
C LEU A 314 27.88 -23.80 -13.33
N SER A 315 29.02 -23.77 -14.02
CA SER A 315 30.29 -24.29 -13.55
C SER A 315 31.38 -23.24 -13.76
N ALA A 316 32.21 -23.03 -12.77
CA ALA A 316 33.35 -22.12 -12.81
C ALA A 316 34.66 -22.90 -12.83
N ALA A 317 35.62 -22.50 -13.65
CA ALA A 317 36.95 -23.08 -13.67
C ALA A 317 38.02 -22.02 -13.93
N PRO A 318 39.20 -22.11 -13.31
CA PRO A 318 40.31 -21.21 -13.59
C PRO A 318 40.86 -21.49 -15.01
N PHE A 319 41.16 -20.38 -15.73
CA PHE A 319 41.75 -20.43 -17.07
C PHE A 319 42.96 -19.52 -17.19
N ALA A 320 44.12 -20.10 -17.48
CA ALA A 320 45.34 -19.36 -17.71
C ALA A 320 45.48 -18.96 -19.20
N LYS A 321 45.98 -17.76 -19.44
CA LYS A 321 46.36 -17.34 -20.80
C LYS A 321 47.35 -18.35 -21.38
N PRO A 322 47.12 -18.82 -22.61
CA PRO A 322 47.99 -19.78 -23.26
C PRO A 322 49.45 -19.33 -23.25
N GLY A 323 50.35 -20.17 -22.71
CA GLY A 323 51.77 -19.90 -22.61
C GLY A 323 52.22 -19.01 -21.44
N ALA A 324 51.28 -18.54 -20.64
CA ALA A 324 51.62 -17.79 -19.42
C ALA A 324 52.01 -18.72 -18.26
N SER A 325 52.90 -18.22 -17.41
CA SER A 325 53.28 -18.86 -16.14
C SER A 325 52.55 -18.12 -15.03
N ILE A 326 51.67 -18.82 -14.33
CA ILE A 326 50.89 -18.24 -13.22
C ILE A 326 51.72 -18.34 -11.93
N SER A 327 51.91 -17.19 -11.27
CA SER A 327 52.61 -17.14 -10.00
C SER A 327 51.79 -17.80 -8.86
N GLU A 328 52.48 -18.44 -7.94
CA GLU A 328 51.85 -18.98 -6.74
C GLU A 328 51.15 -17.90 -5.89
N GLY A 329 50.29 -18.33 -4.99
CA GLY A 329 49.54 -17.51 -4.04
C GLY A 329 48.06 -17.40 -4.38
N GLU A 330 47.31 -16.78 -3.49
CA GLU A 330 45.86 -16.62 -3.60
C GLU A 330 45.47 -15.79 -4.83
N PHE A 331 44.26 -16.04 -5.34
CA PHE A 331 43.64 -15.23 -6.34
C PHE A 331 42.13 -15.07 -6.05
N ASN A 332 41.60 -13.95 -6.44
CA ASN A 332 40.20 -13.61 -6.23
C ASN A 332 39.55 -13.05 -7.52
N ALA A 333 38.28 -13.32 -7.66
CA ALA A 333 37.43 -12.68 -8.67
C ALA A 333 36.08 -12.34 -8.05
N SER A 334 35.45 -11.29 -8.52
CA SER A 334 34.11 -10.90 -8.06
C SER A 334 33.20 -10.58 -9.23
N ALA A 335 31.92 -10.87 -9.07
CA ALA A 335 30.89 -10.55 -10.04
C ALA A 335 29.57 -10.24 -9.37
N THR A 336 28.71 -9.50 -10.06
CA THR A 336 27.35 -9.17 -9.63
C THR A 336 26.34 -9.75 -10.58
N VAL A 337 25.32 -10.43 -10.08
CA VAL A 337 24.21 -10.93 -10.87
C VAL A 337 23.13 -9.86 -10.96
N ILE A 338 22.68 -9.55 -12.17
CA ILE A 338 21.63 -8.58 -12.46
C ILE A 338 20.51 -9.27 -13.22
N ALA A 339 19.26 -9.08 -12.77
CA ALA A 339 18.08 -9.48 -13.54
C ALA A 339 17.59 -8.33 -14.43
N SER A 340 17.06 -8.70 -15.60
CA SER A 340 16.27 -7.82 -16.46
C SER A 340 15.06 -8.58 -16.99
N PHE A 341 14.03 -7.86 -17.38
CA PHE A 341 12.72 -8.40 -17.76
C PHE A 341 12.29 -7.82 -19.10
N ASP A 342 11.60 -8.65 -19.91
CA ASP A 342 10.96 -8.22 -21.17
C ASP A 342 9.45 -8.45 -21.10
#